data_66198e6ec3ff0308d94dfe8a9b55a7da
#
_entry.id   66198e6ec3ff0308d94dfe8a9b55a7da
#
_cell.length_a   1.000
_cell.length_b   1.000
_cell.length_c   1.000
_cell.angle_alpha   90.00
_cell.angle_beta   90.00
_cell.angle_gamma   90.00
#
_symmetry.space_group_name_H-M   'P 1'
#
loop_
_entity.id
_entity.type
_entity.pdbx_description
1 polymer ?
#
loop_
_entity_poly.entity_id
_entity_poly.type
_entity_poly.pdbx_seq_one_letter_code
_entity_poly.pdbx_strand_id
1 'polypeptide(L)'
;MLRRWRTLVAGGLLGAGLWLSGCSAAPVAQESPAAASRPPEAGLDTPLLTRPGAARRYPPREGRRLERRGDFHVDHGVAARAFNERVRFLILHYTDGDDASALRALTGPEVSVHYLVLARPARWAGEPVVLQLLDERRRAWHAGVSQWGDRRHLNDTSIGIEIVNAGYRDTPHGRLWFPFAEDQIELVSRLARDIVQRYDIDPTHVLAHGDVAPGRKVDPGPFFPWRQLHEAGVGAWPRPADVTRWVHRFHRQPPDIGQLHRALAAWGYAVPDAPDAGALRPVVRAFQLHFRPTDTDGVIDTETAARLFALIERYQGRGQALKLLRE
;
A
#
# COMPACT_ATOMS: atom_id res chain seq x y z
N MET A 1 -50.60 1.13 -14.58
CA MET A 1 -51.31 1.65 -13.39
C MET A 1 -50.31 2.34 -12.48
N LEU A 2 -50.36 3.68 -12.45
CA LEU A 2 -49.52 4.55 -11.62
C LEU A 2 -50.01 4.57 -10.18
N ARG A 3 -49.17 4.53 -9.18
CA ARG A 3 -49.42 5.13 -7.89
C ARG A 3 -48.15 5.81 -7.35
N ARG A 4 -48.20 7.13 -7.36
CA ARG A 4 -47.33 8.08 -6.63
C ARG A 4 -47.77 8.08 -5.15
N TRP A 5 -46.80 8.19 -4.23
CA TRP A 5 -47.07 8.70 -2.88
C TRP A 5 -46.10 9.84 -2.55
N ARG A 6 -46.70 10.90 -2.08
CA ARG A 6 -46.13 12.21 -1.77
C ARG A 6 -45.73 12.28 -0.28
N THR A 7 -44.62 12.93 -0.08
CA THR A 7 -44.15 13.84 0.99
C THR A 7 -45.09 14.08 2.19
N LEU A 8 -44.53 14.04 3.41
CA LEU A 8 -44.92 14.89 4.54
C LEU A 8 -43.70 15.36 5.28
N VAL A 9 -43.55 16.69 5.37
CA VAL A 9 -42.60 17.48 6.15
C VAL A 9 -43.29 17.87 7.46
N ALA A 10 -42.61 17.75 8.59
CA ALA A 10 -42.87 18.49 9.83
C ALA A 10 -41.54 18.46 10.60
N GLY A 11 -40.87 19.45 10.95
CA GLY A 11 -41.11 20.75 11.52
C GLY A 11 -41.06 20.66 13.05
N GLY A 12 -39.89 20.96 13.70
CA GLY A 12 -39.79 21.06 15.15
C GLY A 12 -38.46 21.65 15.59
N LEU A 13 -38.48 22.95 15.85
CA LEU A 13 -37.40 23.74 16.48
C LEU A 13 -37.37 23.59 18.01
N LEU A 14 -36.24 23.92 18.61
CA LEU A 14 -35.95 24.47 19.92
C LEU A 14 -35.24 23.57 20.92
N GLY A 15 -34.10 24.11 21.42
CA GLY A 15 -33.50 23.77 22.70
C GLY A 15 -32.01 24.03 22.79
N ALA A 16 -31.59 25.28 22.96
CA ALA A 16 -30.26 25.65 23.36
C ALA A 16 -29.96 25.21 24.79
N GLY A 17 -28.80 24.58 25.01
CA GLY A 17 -28.25 24.29 26.33
C GLY A 17 -26.74 24.30 26.30
N LEU A 18 -26.14 25.46 26.60
CA LEU A 18 -24.70 25.59 26.91
C LEU A 18 -24.41 24.88 28.23
N TRP A 19 -23.52 23.87 28.17
CA TRP A 19 -22.75 23.45 29.34
C TRP A 19 -21.26 23.51 29.00
N LEU A 20 -20.59 24.54 29.54
CA LEU A 20 -19.16 24.61 29.62
C LEU A 20 -18.71 23.71 30.78
N SER A 21 -18.05 22.58 30.45
CA SER A 21 -17.26 21.84 31.43
C SER A 21 -15.84 21.73 30.88
N GLY A 22 -14.95 22.53 31.50
CA GLY A 22 -13.52 22.47 31.27
C GLY A 22 -12.97 21.14 31.77
N CYS A 23 -12.39 20.34 30.89
CA CYS A 23 -11.48 19.27 31.25
C CYS A 23 -10.05 19.75 30.96
N SER A 24 -9.32 19.97 32.05
CA SER A 24 -7.87 20.23 32.07
C SER A 24 -7.18 18.97 31.54
N ALA A 25 -6.60 19.03 30.35
CA ALA A 25 -5.73 17.99 29.83
C ALA A 25 -4.34 18.16 30.47
N ALA A 26 -3.89 17.15 31.20
CA ALA A 26 -2.49 17.07 31.67
C ALA A 26 -1.56 16.92 30.45
N PRO A 27 -0.35 17.51 30.49
CA PRO A 27 0.60 17.37 29.39
C PRO A 27 1.14 15.94 29.35
N VAL A 28 0.95 15.26 28.20
CA VAL A 28 1.63 14.02 27.88
C VAL A 28 3.11 14.34 27.72
N ALA A 29 3.95 13.78 28.57
CA ALA A 29 5.40 13.83 28.44
C ALA A 29 5.80 13.15 27.12
N GLN A 30 6.32 13.93 26.18
CA GLN A 30 7.02 13.41 25.01
C GLN A 30 8.37 12.84 25.50
N GLU A 31 8.52 11.53 25.45
CA GLU A 31 9.84 10.90 25.54
C GLU A 31 10.67 11.34 24.32
N SER A 32 11.72 12.11 24.59
CA SER A 32 12.75 12.43 23.61
C SER A 32 13.44 11.16 23.14
N PRO A 33 13.58 10.92 21.82
CA PRO A 33 14.45 9.86 21.33
C PRO A 33 15.88 10.14 21.77
N ALA A 34 16.55 9.08 22.23
CA ALA A 34 17.92 9.07 22.72
C ALA A 34 18.86 9.85 21.80
N ALA A 35 19.70 10.65 22.44
CA ALA A 35 20.70 11.49 21.81
C ALA A 35 21.61 10.66 20.88
N ALA A 36 21.35 10.74 19.59
CA ALA A 36 22.34 10.40 18.58
C ALA A 36 23.49 11.40 18.71
N SER A 37 24.69 10.89 18.91
CA SER A 37 25.94 11.64 19.01
C SER A 37 26.03 12.68 17.88
N ARG A 38 26.08 13.96 18.26
CA ARG A 38 26.31 15.09 17.35
C ARG A 38 27.57 14.82 16.53
N PRO A 39 27.48 14.82 15.19
CA PRO A 39 28.67 14.94 14.38
C PRO A 39 29.33 16.31 14.63
N PRO A 40 30.66 16.44 14.44
CA PRO A 40 31.35 17.69 14.71
C PRO A 40 30.72 18.83 13.92
N GLU A 41 30.49 19.94 14.59
CA GLU A 41 30.01 21.19 14.00
C GLU A 41 31.01 21.62 12.91
N ALA A 42 30.68 21.32 11.66
CA ALA A 42 31.26 22.05 10.55
C ALA A 42 30.76 23.47 10.69
N GLY A 43 31.66 24.39 11.01
CA GLY A 43 31.38 25.79 11.27
C GLY A 43 30.44 26.36 10.20
N LEU A 44 29.20 26.51 10.55
CA LEU A 44 28.29 27.39 9.87
C LEU A 44 28.72 28.81 10.31
N ASP A 45 29.68 29.37 9.57
CA ASP A 45 29.83 30.82 9.54
C ASP A 45 28.46 31.37 9.17
N THR A 46 27.73 31.82 10.19
CA THR A 46 26.45 32.48 10.04
C THR A 46 26.69 33.99 10.01
N PRO A 47 26.85 34.60 8.82
CA PRO A 47 26.80 36.03 8.66
C PRO A 47 25.50 36.49 7.98
N LEU A 48 24.44 35.67 7.99
CA LEU A 48 23.26 35.98 7.15
C LEU A 48 22.21 36.86 7.81
N LEU A 49 22.34 37.22 9.11
CA LEU A 49 21.25 37.87 9.87
C LEU A 49 21.54 39.26 10.41
N THR A 50 22.60 39.94 10.02
CA THR A 50 22.86 41.29 10.56
C THR A 50 23.01 42.36 9.48
N ARG A 51 21.99 43.14 9.30
CA ARG A 51 21.75 44.49 8.76
C ARG A 51 20.69 44.56 7.66
N PRO A 52 19.58 45.27 7.88
CA PRO A 52 18.66 45.67 6.82
C PRO A 52 19.33 46.73 5.94
N GLY A 53 19.31 46.56 4.63
CA GLY A 53 19.55 47.62 3.68
C GLY A 53 20.65 47.45 2.61
N ALA A 54 21.52 46.46 2.64
CA ALA A 54 22.47 46.20 1.57
C ALA A 54 22.12 44.93 0.80
N ALA A 55 21.94 45.02 -0.49
CA ALA A 55 21.81 43.83 -1.37
C ALA A 55 23.08 42.98 -1.20
N ARG A 56 22.95 41.84 -0.49
CA ARG A 56 24.06 40.92 -0.31
C ARG A 56 24.35 40.18 -1.60
N ARG A 57 25.57 40.26 -2.08
CA ARG A 57 26.04 39.39 -3.12
C ARG A 57 26.12 37.95 -2.55
N TYR A 58 25.42 37.05 -3.19
CA TYR A 58 25.49 35.62 -2.87
C TYR A 58 26.92 35.13 -3.18
N PRO A 59 27.72 34.70 -2.18
CA PRO A 59 29.14 34.43 -2.42
C PRO A 59 29.29 33.27 -3.40
N PRO A 60 30.16 33.37 -4.42
CA PRO A 60 30.49 32.23 -5.25
C PRO A 60 31.17 31.18 -4.39
N ARG A 61 30.62 29.96 -4.32
CA ARG A 61 31.28 28.75 -3.78
C ARG A 61 31.58 27.80 -4.92
N GLU A 62 32.76 27.21 -4.91
CA GLU A 62 33.12 26.17 -5.83
C GLU A 62 32.09 25.01 -5.75
N GLY A 63 31.62 24.48 -6.88
CA GLY A 63 30.62 23.42 -6.95
C GLY A 63 29.16 23.83 -6.85
N ARG A 64 28.82 25.12 -6.84
CA ARG A 64 27.42 25.58 -6.86
C ARG A 64 26.73 25.27 -8.17
N ARG A 65 25.54 24.70 -8.05
CA ARG A 65 24.64 24.46 -9.19
C ARG A 65 23.47 25.44 -9.08
N LEU A 66 23.66 26.65 -9.64
CA LEU A 66 22.61 27.67 -9.71
C LEU A 66 21.77 27.41 -10.96
N GLU A 67 20.46 27.25 -10.78
CA GLU A 67 19.45 27.17 -11.84
C GLU A 67 18.67 28.49 -11.90
N ARG A 68 18.62 29.13 -13.05
CA ARG A 68 17.78 30.33 -13.24
C ARG A 68 16.32 29.92 -13.44
N ARG A 69 15.42 30.50 -12.64
CA ARG A 69 13.97 30.35 -12.76
C ARG A 69 13.30 31.72 -12.84
N GLY A 70 13.01 32.15 -14.05
CA GLY A 70 12.44 33.50 -14.28
C GLY A 70 13.37 34.59 -13.82
N ASP A 71 12.99 35.33 -12.78
CA ASP A 71 13.68 36.49 -12.18
C ASP A 71 14.52 36.14 -10.93
N PHE A 72 14.63 34.85 -10.54
CA PHE A 72 15.44 34.38 -9.43
C PHE A 72 16.31 33.17 -9.78
N HIS A 73 17.22 32.81 -8.86
CA HIS A 73 18.05 31.61 -8.99
C HIS A 73 17.80 30.68 -7.79
N VAL A 74 17.82 29.38 -8.06
CA VAL A 74 17.78 28.31 -7.05
C VAL A 74 19.18 27.72 -6.91
N ASP A 75 19.68 27.64 -5.66
CA ASP A 75 20.95 27.00 -5.35
C ASP A 75 20.73 25.53 -4.94
N HIS A 76 21.19 24.61 -5.78
CA HIS A 76 21.17 23.17 -5.52
C HIS A 76 22.45 22.65 -4.83
N GLY A 77 23.36 23.55 -4.43
CA GLY A 77 24.64 23.19 -3.80
C GLY A 77 24.52 22.82 -2.32
N VAL A 78 23.34 22.98 -1.70
CA VAL A 78 23.07 22.63 -0.30
C VAL A 78 21.89 21.69 -0.23
N ALA A 79 22.14 20.46 0.25
CA ALA A 79 21.13 19.41 0.36
C ALA A 79 20.79 19.12 1.85
N ALA A 80 19.52 18.88 2.14
CA ALA A 80 19.07 18.33 3.40
C ALA A 80 19.49 16.87 3.54
N ARG A 81 19.74 16.40 4.75
CA ARG A 81 20.05 14.98 5.05
C ARG A 81 18.82 14.22 5.57
N ALA A 82 17.83 14.91 6.10
CA ALA A 82 16.62 14.32 6.63
C ALA A 82 15.51 14.38 5.56
N PHE A 83 15.31 13.28 4.84
CA PHE A 83 14.23 13.12 3.88
C PHE A 83 13.82 11.65 3.82
N ASN A 84 12.62 11.41 3.29
CA ASN A 84 12.13 10.07 2.93
C ASN A 84 11.78 10.07 1.44
N GLU A 85 11.96 8.93 0.80
CA GLU A 85 11.44 8.73 -0.53
C GLU A 85 9.90 8.78 -0.54
N ARG A 86 9.31 9.34 -1.60
CA ARG A 86 7.86 9.38 -1.78
C ARG A 86 7.29 7.98 -2.03
N VAL A 87 7.95 7.23 -2.91
CA VAL A 87 7.52 5.88 -3.27
C VAL A 87 7.92 4.91 -2.16
N ARG A 88 6.92 4.24 -1.57
CA ARG A 88 7.07 3.29 -0.46
C ARG A 88 6.29 2.01 -0.68
N PHE A 89 5.39 1.99 -1.66
CA PHE A 89 4.52 0.87 -1.96
C PHE A 89 4.55 0.55 -3.45
N LEU A 90 4.41 -0.73 -3.75
CA LEU A 90 4.12 -1.23 -5.09
C LEU A 90 2.75 -1.90 -5.03
N ILE A 91 1.80 -1.47 -5.88
CA ILE A 91 0.45 -2.04 -5.92
C ILE A 91 0.22 -2.68 -7.28
N LEU A 92 -0.17 -3.96 -7.26
CA LEU A 92 -0.43 -4.76 -8.45
C LEU A 92 -1.94 -4.88 -8.70
N HIS A 93 -2.30 -4.75 -9.97
CA HIS A 93 -3.68 -4.74 -10.46
C HIS A 93 -3.85 -5.70 -11.64
N TYR A 94 -5.08 -6.05 -11.94
CA TYR A 94 -5.47 -6.48 -13.28
C TYR A 94 -6.49 -5.51 -13.89
N THR A 95 -6.55 -5.44 -15.24
CA THR A 95 -7.33 -4.42 -15.96
C THR A 95 -8.81 -4.75 -16.13
N ASP A 96 -9.26 -5.98 -15.85
CA ASP A 96 -10.63 -6.47 -16.12
C ASP A 96 -11.04 -6.28 -17.60
N GLY A 97 -10.12 -6.64 -18.54
CA GLY A 97 -10.35 -6.49 -19.97
C GLY A 97 -9.18 -6.91 -20.85
N ASP A 98 -9.21 -6.47 -22.10
CA ASP A 98 -8.16 -6.66 -23.09
C ASP A 98 -7.20 -5.45 -23.19
N ASP A 99 -6.13 -5.60 -24.01
CA ASP A 99 -5.12 -4.55 -24.22
C ASP A 99 -5.73 -3.22 -24.68
N ALA A 100 -6.70 -3.26 -25.60
CA ALA A 100 -7.29 -2.06 -26.17
C ALA A 100 -8.19 -1.31 -25.15
N SER A 101 -8.99 -2.04 -24.37
CA SER A 101 -9.82 -1.47 -23.32
C SER A 101 -8.98 -0.91 -22.18
N ALA A 102 -7.91 -1.63 -21.78
CA ALA A 102 -6.96 -1.18 -20.78
C ALA A 102 -6.28 0.15 -21.17
N LEU A 103 -5.75 0.22 -22.40
CA LEU A 103 -5.12 1.45 -22.90
C LEU A 103 -6.11 2.62 -22.92
N ARG A 104 -7.33 2.43 -23.42
CA ARG A 104 -8.34 3.49 -23.43
C ARG A 104 -8.67 4.00 -22.02
N ALA A 105 -8.85 3.09 -21.07
CA ALA A 105 -9.19 3.46 -19.70
C ALA A 105 -8.04 4.19 -19.00
N LEU A 106 -6.82 3.67 -19.10
CA LEU A 106 -5.65 4.15 -18.37
C LEU A 106 -4.99 5.41 -18.97
N THR A 107 -5.32 5.75 -20.22
CA THR A 107 -4.93 7.02 -20.86
C THR A 107 -6.06 8.04 -20.87
N GLY A 108 -7.22 7.70 -20.32
CA GLY A 108 -8.36 8.59 -20.12
C GLY A 108 -8.20 9.50 -18.89
N PRO A 109 -9.22 10.33 -18.59
CA PRO A 109 -9.16 11.32 -17.51
C PRO A 109 -9.51 10.78 -16.12
N GLU A 110 -10.04 9.56 -15.99
CA GLU A 110 -10.64 9.09 -14.73
C GLU A 110 -9.69 8.26 -13.86
N VAL A 111 -8.85 7.44 -14.49
CA VAL A 111 -7.88 6.55 -13.82
C VAL A 111 -6.56 6.56 -14.57
N SER A 112 -5.48 6.28 -13.87
CA SER A 112 -4.15 6.17 -14.46
C SER A 112 -3.27 5.23 -13.66
N VAL A 113 -2.22 4.70 -14.30
CA VAL A 113 -1.22 3.83 -13.69
C VAL A 113 0.16 4.22 -14.19
N HIS A 114 1.21 3.83 -13.47
CA HIS A 114 2.57 4.09 -13.92
C HIS A 114 2.96 3.15 -15.06
N TYR A 115 2.65 1.85 -14.92
CA TYR A 115 3.04 0.81 -15.86
C TYR A 115 1.88 -0.08 -16.27
N LEU A 116 1.85 -0.43 -17.55
CA LEU A 116 0.92 -1.41 -18.11
C LEU A 116 1.71 -2.54 -18.75
N VAL A 117 1.43 -3.77 -18.35
CA VAL A 117 1.96 -5.00 -18.96
C VAL A 117 0.84 -5.65 -19.78
N LEU A 118 1.01 -5.73 -21.09
CA LEU A 118 0.04 -6.27 -22.02
C LEU A 118 -0.17 -7.77 -21.80
N ALA A 119 -1.32 -8.30 -22.23
CA ALA A 119 -1.66 -9.73 -22.11
C ALA A 119 -0.62 -10.62 -22.80
N ARG A 120 -0.08 -10.15 -23.92
CA ARG A 120 1.09 -10.71 -24.61
C ARG A 120 2.09 -9.59 -24.83
N PRO A 121 3.17 -9.51 -24.04
CA PRO A 121 4.11 -8.43 -24.14
C PRO A 121 4.73 -8.35 -25.55
N ALA A 122 4.70 -7.16 -26.15
CA ALA A 122 5.40 -6.89 -27.39
C ALA A 122 6.92 -7.05 -27.20
N ARG A 123 7.67 -7.25 -28.27
CA ARG A 123 9.13 -7.34 -28.23
C ARG A 123 9.77 -6.28 -29.12
N TRP A 124 10.87 -5.70 -28.64
CA TRP A 124 11.76 -4.83 -29.38
C TRP A 124 13.18 -5.36 -29.29
N ALA A 125 13.84 -5.54 -30.41
CA ALA A 125 15.18 -6.13 -30.50
C ALA A 125 15.33 -7.45 -29.71
N GLY A 126 14.25 -8.28 -29.66
CA GLY A 126 14.24 -9.54 -28.92
C GLY A 126 13.83 -9.44 -27.44
N GLU A 127 13.83 -8.24 -26.85
CA GLU A 127 13.48 -8.03 -25.45
C GLU A 127 12.00 -7.65 -25.28
N PRO A 128 11.32 -8.09 -24.20
CA PRO A 128 9.93 -7.72 -23.94
C PRO A 128 9.82 -6.24 -23.58
N VAL A 129 8.69 -5.62 -23.95
CA VAL A 129 8.40 -4.19 -23.72
C VAL A 129 7.30 -4.03 -22.69
N VAL A 130 7.56 -3.16 -21.70
CA VAL A 130 6.56 -2.63 -20.76
C VAL A 130 6.15 -1.23 -21.20
N LEU A 131 4.87 -0.90 -21.09
CA LEU A 131 4.39 0.46 -21.33
C LEU A 131 4.47 1.27 -20.04
N GLN A 132 5.26 2.33 -20.03
CA GLN A 132 5.22 3.33 -18.97
C GLN A 132 4.25 4.45 -19.39
N LEU A 133 3.09 4.53 -18.73
CA LEU A 133 2.04 5.48 -19.05
C LEU A 133 2.21 6.80 -18.30
N LEU A 134 2.87 6.75 -17.13
CA LEU A 134 3.12 7.93 -16.29
C LEU A 134 4.51 7.85 -15.66
N ASP A 135 5.19 9.00 -15.62
CA ASP A 135 6.47 9.13 -14.88
C ASP A 135 6.27 8.83 -13.39
N GLU A 136 7.17 8.03 -12.79
CA GLU A 136 7.10 7.59 -11.40
C GLU A 136 7.11 8.73 -10.37
N ARG A 137 7.62 9.92 -10.74
CA ARG A 137 7.57 11.12 -9.89
C ARG A 137 6.17 11.71 -9.77
N ARG A 138 5.26 11.35 -10.66
CA ARG A 138 3.87 11.81 -10.66
C ARG A 138 3.01 10.86 -9.82
N ARG A 139 1.85 11.35 -9.42
CA ARG A 139 0.84 10.60 -8.69
C ARG A 139 -0.15 9.99 -9.68
N ALA A 140 -0.12 8.69 -9.87
CA ALA A 140 -1.15 7.98 -10.64
C ALA A 140 -2.42 7.74 -9.80
N TRP A 141 -3.56 7.57 -10.48
CA TRP A 141 -4.86 7.34 -9.84
C TRP A 141 -5.31 5.89 -10.03
N HIS A 142 -4.68 4.96 -9.28
CA HIS A 142 -4.91 3.51 -9.42
C HIS A 142 -5.48 2.83 -8.16
N ALA A 143 -5.17 3.32 -6.96
CA ALA A 143 -5.57 2.65 -5.72
C ALA A 143 -6.91 3.17 -5.14
N GLY A 144 -7.37 4.37 -5.55
CA GLY A 144 -8.61 4.98 -5.07
C GLY A 144 -8.59 5.20 -3.55
N VAL A 145 -9.74 4.96 -2.90
CA VAL A 145 -9.83 4.92 -1.44
C VAL A 145 -9.11 3.67 -0.96
N SER A 146 -8.00 3.84 -0.28
CA SER A 146 -7.06 2.77 0.06
C SER A 146 -6.37 3.03 1.39
N GLN A 147 -6.03 1.93 2.11
CA GLN A 147 -5.32 1.99 3.37
C GLN A 147 -4.42 0.78 3.54
N TRP A 148 -3.23 0.98 4.14
CA TRP A 148 -2.34 -0.07 4.63
C TRP A 148 -1.58 0.42 5.86
N GLY A 149 -1.74 -0.28 6.97
CA GLY A 149 -1.27 0.20 8.27
C GLY A 149 -1.91 1.55 8.62
N ASP A 150 -1.08 2.51 8.96
CA ASP A 150 -1.45 3.90 9.27
C ASP A 150 -1.61 4.79 8.01
N ARG A 151 -1.23 4.28 6.82
CA ARG A 151 -1.26 5.04 5.58
C ARG A 151 -2.60 4.92 4.87
N ARG A 152 -3.16 6.08 4.52
CA ARG A 152 -4.35 6.22 3.68
C ARG A 152 -3.97 6.89 2.36
N HIS A 153 -4.83 6.78 1.34
CA HIS A 153 -4.63 7.42 0.02
C HIS A 153 -3.31 6.99 -0.63
N LEU A 154 -3.10 5.68 -0.79
CA LEU A 154 -1.83 5.10 -1.22
C LEU A 154 -1.35 5.57 -2.60
N ASN A 155 -2.21 6.17 -3.44
CA ASN A 155 -1.77 6.86 -4.67
C ASN A 155 -0.63 7.85 -4.42
N ASP A 156 -0.56 8.46 -3.23
CA ASP A 156 0.43 9.48 -2.91
C ASP A 156 1.84 8.90 -2.72
N THR A 157 1.93 7.62 -2.38
CA THR A 157 3.18 6.97 -1.95
C THR A 157 3.45 5.64 -2.66
N SER A 158 2.76 5.34 -3.76
CA SER A 158 2.90 4.09 -4.49
C SER A 158 3.27 4.27 -5.96
N ILE A 159 3.80 3.18 -6.52
CA ILE A 159 3.79 2.90 -7.95
C ILE A 159 2.73 1.81 -8.20
N GLY A 160 1.93 1.96 -9.26
CA GLY A 160 0.98 0.95 -9.70
C GLY A 160 1.47 0.26 -10.97
N ILE A 161 1.26 -1.06 -11.04
CA ILE A 161 1.40 -1.87 -12.25
C ILE A 161 0.04 -2.48 -12.57
N GLU A 162 -0.49 -2.16 -13.74
CA GLU A 162 -1.65 -2.84 -14.32
C GLU A 162 -1.19 -3.98 -15.23
N ILE A 163 -1.84 -5.12 -15.09
CA ILE A 163 -1.53 -6.35 -15.83
C ILE A 163 -2.77 -6.74 -16.60
N VAL A 164 -2.70 -6.72 -17.94
CA VAL A 164 -3.87 -7.01 -18.75
C VAL A 164 -4.34 -8.44 -18.53
N ASN A 165 -5.55 -8.57 -18.00
CA ASN A 165 -6.21 -9.84 -17.72
C ASN A 165 -7.72 -9.59 -17.62
N ALA A 166 -8.53 -10.54 -18.08
CA ALA A 166 -9.99 -10.47 -18.04
C ALA A 166 -10.60 -10.64 -16.62
N GLY A 167 -9.76 -10.77 -15.59
CA GLY A 167 -10.18 -10.86 -14.21
C GLY A 167 -10.99 -12.13 -13.92
N TYR A 168 -12.30 -12.01 -13.80
CA TYR A 168 -13.20 -13.14 -13.57
C TYR A 168 -14.54 -12.97 -14.29
N ARG A 169 -15.25 -14.09 -14.41
CA ARG A 169 -16.65 -14.12 -14.82
C ARG A 169 -17.49 -14.79 -13.74
N ASP A 170 -18.57 -14.15 -13.33
CA ASP A 170 -19.54 -14.79 -12.44
C ASP A 170 -20.32 -15.87 -13.21
N THR A 171 -20.44 -17.04 -12.61
CA THR A 171 -21.18 -18.20 -13.13
C THR A 171 -22.12 -18.73 -12.05
N PRO A 172 -23.12 -19.58 -12.41
CA PRO A 172 -23.99 -20.24 -11.39
C PRO A 172 -23.20 -21.08 -10.38
N HIS A 173 -21.97 -21.49 -10.71
CA HIS A 173 -21.09 -22.30 -9.85
C HIS A 173 -20.01 -21.49 -9.13
N GLY A 174 -20.08 -20.15 -9.15
CA GLY A 174 -19.11 -19.24 -8.56
C GLY A 174 -18.29 -18.49 -9.61
N ARG A 175 -17.23 -17.84 -9.17
CA ARG A 175 -16.35 -17.05 -10.03
C ARG A 175 -15.37 -17.93 -10.81
N LEU A 176 -15.38 -17.78 -12.13
CA LEU A 176 -14.37 -18.34 -13.03
C LEU A 176 -13.28 -17.29 -13.25
N TRP A 177 -12.11 -17.50 -12.70
CA TRP A 177 -10.96 -16.63 -12.84
C TRP A 177 -10.16 -16.95 -14.10
N PHE A 178 -9.55 -15.93 -14.70
CA PHE A 178 -8.69 -16.10 -15.87
C PHE A 178 -7.22 -16.13 -15.46
N PRO A 179 -6.41 -17.07 -16.00
CA PRO A 179 -4.99 -17.15 -15.71
C PRO A 179 -4.22 -16.01 -16.39
N PHE A 180 -3.04 -15.72 -15.88
CA PHE A 180 -2.04 -14.87 -16.52
C PHE A 180 -1.14 -15.70 -17.43
N ALA A 181 -0.62 -15.11 -18.52
CA ALA A 181 0.37 -15.76 -19.35
C ALA A 181 1.75 -15.81 -18.64
N GLU A 182 2.52 -16.86 -18.88
CA GLU A 182 3.80 -17.06 -18.21
C GLU A 182 4.82 -15.95 -18.55
N ASP A 183 4.95 -15.59 -19.83
CA ASP A 183 5.83 -14.52 -20.31
C ASP A 183 5.40 -13.14 -19.78
N GLN A 184 4.10 -12.92 -19.56
CA GLN A 184 3.56 -11.72 -18.92
C GLN A 184 4.01 -11.64 -17.44
N ILE A 185 3.88 -12.74 -16.69
CA ILE A 185 4.30 -12.80 -15.28
C ILE A 185 5.82 -12.69 -15.12
N GLU A 186 6.59 -13.29 -16.04
CA GLU A 186 8.05 -13.12 -16.05
C GLU A 186 8.43 -11.63 -16.20
N LEU A 187 7.78 -10.91 -17.12
CA LEU A 187 8.01 -9.48 -17.31
C LEU A 187 7.57 -8.65 -16.11
N VAL A 188 6.39 -8.94 -15.53
CA VAL A 188 5.93 -8.32 -14.26
C VAL A 188 6.95 -8.51 -13.15
N SER A 189 7.52 -9.72 -13.01
CA SER A 189 8.51 -10.03 -11.97
C SER A 189 9.80 -9.23 -12.15
N ARG A 190 10.28 -9.06 -13.39
CA ARG A 190 11.45 -8.23 -13.71
C ARG A 190 11.20 -6.76 -13.41
N LEU A 191 10.07 -6.21 -13.85
CA LEU A 191 9.68 -4.82 -13.62
C LEU A 191 9.51 -4.53 -12.11
N ALA A 192 8.77 -5.40 -11.40
CA ALA A 192 8.54 -5.25 -9.98
C ALA A 192 9.85 -5.31 -9.18
N ARG A 193 10.77 -6.21 -9.55
CA ARG A 193 12.11 -6.29 -8.93
C ARG A 193 12.91 -5.01 -9.14
N ASP A 194 12.94 -4.46 -10.35
CA ASP A 194 13.60 -3.20 -10.63
C ASP A 194 13.05 -2.06 -9.76
N ILE A 195 11.71 -1.95 -9.66
CA ILE A 195 11.06 -0.93 -8.85
C ILE A 195 11.38 -1.10 -7.36
N VAL A 196 11.23 -2.30 -6.79
CA VAL A 196 11.48 -2.52 -5.36
C VAL A 196 12.94 -2.26 -4.99
N GLN A 197 13.89 -2.56 -5.89
CA GLN A 197 15.31 -2.29 -5.67
C GLN A 197 15.65 -0.80 -5.76
N ARG A 198 15.09 -0.08 -6.74
CA ARG A 198 15.36 1.36 -6.92
C ARG A 198 14.81 2.22 -5.78
N TYR A 199 13.68 1.81 -5.18
CA TYR A 199 12.99 2.57 -4.14
C TYR A 199 13.13 1.96 -2.75
N ASP A 200 13.89 0.87 -2.60
CA ASP A 200 14.06 0.13 -1.34
C ASP A 200 12.70 -0.19 -0.68
N ILE A 201 11.77 -0.72 -1.49
CA ILE A 201 10.40 -1.04 -1.02
C ILE A 201 10.47 -2.28 -0.14
N ASP A 202 9.98 -2.15 1.11
CA ASP A 202 9.86 -3.27 2.04
C ASP A 202 8.99 -4.39 1.43
N PRO A 203 9.37 -5.69 1.58
CA PRO A 203 8.57 -6.80 1.06
C PRO A 203 7.10 -6.79 1.51
N THR A 204 6.80 -6.26 2.70
CA THR A 204 5.43 -6.14 3.22
C THR A 204 4.64 -4.98 2.60
N HIS A 205 5.27 -4.18 1.75
CA HIS A 205 4.69 -3.06 1.02
C HIS A 205 4.50 -3.34 -0.47
N VAL A 206 4.68 -4.57 -0.92
CA VAL A 206 4.27 -5.05 -2.24
C VAL A 206 2.90 -5.71 -2.09
N LEU A 207 1.87 -5.08 -2.63
CA LEU A 207 0.47 -5.31 -2.25
C LEU A 207 -0.42 -5.55 -3.48
N ALA A 208 -1.50 -6.28 -3.27
CA ALA A 208 -2.63 -6.32 -4.17
C ALA A 208 -3.51 -5.07 -4.01
N HIS A 209 -4.24 -4.67 -5.04
CA HIS A 209 -5.31 -3.69 -4.87
C HIS A 209 -6.37 -4.18 -3.87
N GLY A 210 -6.65 -5.50 -3.88
CA GLY A 210 -7.52 -6.14 -2.90
C GLY A 210 -7.03 -6.00 -1.45
N ASP A 211 -5.71 -5.99 -1.20
CA ASP A 211 -5.14 -5.82 0.15
C ASP A 211 -5.42 -4.43 0.72
N VAL A 212 -5.30 -3.39 -0.12
CA VAL A 212 -5.44 -1.99 0.30
C VAL A 212 -6.88 -1.47 0.25
N ALA A 213 -7.79 -2.26 -0.34
CA ALA A 213 -9.20 -1.93 -0.48
C ALA A 213 -10.11 -3.17 -0.30
N PRO A 214 -10.02 -3.89 0.84
CA PRO A 214 -10.78 -5.11 1.09
C PRO A 214 -12.28 -4.91 0.90
N GLY A 215 -12.95 -5.87 0.24
CA GLY A 215 -14.38 -5.83 -0.05
C GLY A 215 -14.77 -4.95 -1.24
N ARG A 216 -13.96 -3.95 -1.60
CA ARG A 216 -14.17 -3.10 -2.79
C ARG A 216 -13.44 -3.65 -4.02
N LYS A 217 -12.26 -4.23 -3.82
CA LYS A 217 -11.36 -4.73 -4.87
C LYS A 217 -10.95 -6.17 -4.60
N VAL A 218 -10.63 -6.89 -5.68
CA VAL A 218 -10.20 -8.30 -5.62
C VAL A 218 -8.98 -8.57 -6.51
N ASP A 219 -8.56 -7.59 -7.31
CA ASP A 219 -7.40 -7.69 -8.18
C ASP A 219 -6.08 -7.71 -7.38
N PRO A 220 -5.05 -8.43 -7.88
CA PRO A 220 -4.98 -9.18 -9.13
C PRO A 220 -5.59 -10.60 -9.08
N GLY A 221 -6.31 -10.98 -8.02
CA GLY A 221 -7.04 -12.23 -7.89
C GLY A 221 -6.19 -13.45 -7.50
N PRO A 222 -6.85 -14.63 -7.33
CA PRO A 222 -6.20 -15.83 -6.79
C PRO A 222 -5.23 -16.51 -7.76
N PHE A 223 -5.31 -16.22 -9.07
CA PHE A 223 -4.41 -16.82 -10.05
C PHE A 223 -3.15 -16.00 -10.27
N PHE A 224 -3.01 -14.86 -9.58
CA PHE A 224 -1.77 -14.12 -9.58
C PHE A 224 -0.70 -14.86 -8.76
N PRO A 225 0.49 -15.16 -9.32
CA PRO A 225 1.45 -16.07 -8.70
C PRO A 225 2.36 -15.37 -7.69
N TRP A 226 1.81 -14.89 -6.58
CA TRP A 226 2.52 -14.17 -5.51
C TRP A 226 3.76 -14.91 -4.99
N ARG A 227 3.67 -16.24 -4.85
CA ARG A 227 4.80 -17.06 -4.44
C ARG A 227 5.96 -16.98 -5.43
N GLN A 228 5.68 -17.03 -6.73
CA GLN A 228 6.70 -16.91 -7.78
C GLN A 228 7.36 -15.52 -7.74
N LEU A 229 6.59 -14.45 -7.52
CA LEU A 229 7.15 -13.10 -7.33
C LEU A 229 8.08 -13.06 -6.12
N HIS A 230 7.67 -13.66 -5.00
CA HIS A 230 8.52 -13.74 -3.81
C HIS A 230 9.83 -14.49 -4.08
N GLU A 231 9.77 -15.62 -4.78
CA GLU A 231 10.95 -16.41 -5.19
C GLU A 231 11.87 -15.59 -6.12
N ALA A 232 11.29 -14.64 -6.87
CA ALA A 232 12.02 -13.66 -7.67
C ALA A 232 12.53 -12.43 -6.87
N GLY A 233 12.35 -12.41 -5.55
CA GLY A 233 12.80 -11.33 -4.67
C GLY A 233 11.81 -10.17 -4.52
N VAL A 234 10.53 -10.37 -4.84
CA VAL A 234 9.50 -9.34 -4.81
C VAL A 234 8.37 -9.75 -3.84
N GLY A 235 8.12 -8.92 -2.84
CA GLY A 235 7.01 -9.10 -1.92
C GLY A 235 7.22 -10.11 -0.80
N ALA A 236 6.25 -10.16 0.09
CA ALA A 236 6.27 -11.02 1.26
C ALA A 236 5.64 -12.39 0.97
N TRP A 237 6.17 -13.43 1.59
CA TRP A 237 5.59 -14.79 1.57
C TRP A 237 5.96 -15.54 2.85
N PRO A 238 5.08 -16.38 3.44
CA PRO A 238 5.42 -17.13 4.65
C PRO A 238 6.35 -18.30 4.35
N ARG A 239 7.26 -18.61 5.27
CA ARG A 239 8.10 -19.82 5.16
C ARG A 239 7.24 -21.07 5.43
N PRO A 240 7.29 -22.11 4.59
CA PRO A 240 6.48 -23.33 4.79
C PRO A 240 6.67 -23.97 6.17
N ALA A 241 7.90 -24.03 6.68
CA ALA A 241 8.19 -24.59 8.00
C ALA A 241 7.52 -23.79 9.13
N ASP A 242 7.44 -22.46 9.00
CA ASP A 242 6.76 -21.61 9.97
C ASP A 242 5.25 -21.82 9.93
N VAL A 243 4.67 -21.92 8.73
CA VAL A 243 3.24 -22.26 8.56
C VAL A 243 2.92 -23.60 9.22
N THR A 244 3.69 -24.66 8.94
CA THR A 244 3.50 -25.98 9.56
C THR A 244 3.54 -25.91 11.08
N ARG A 245 4.50 -25.19 11.65
CA ARG A 245 4.63 -25.00 13.10
C ARG A 245 3.41 -24.28 13.71
N TRP A 246 2.90 -23.24 13.04
CA TRP A 246 1.71 -22.53 13.47
C TRP A 246 0.44 -23.36 13.30
N VAL A 247 0.31 -24.16 12.24
CA VAL A 247 -0.80 -25.12 12.06
C VAL A 247 -0.84 -26.10 13.26
N HIS A 248 0.29 -26.72 13.61
CA HIS A 248 0.37 -27.61 14.77
C HIS A 248 0.00 -26.92 16.10
N ARG A 249 0.36 -25.67 16.27
CA ARG A 249 -0.02 -24.88 17.43
C ARG A 249 -1.53 -24.64 17.48
N PHE A 250 -2.10 -24.17 16.37
CA PHE A 250 -3.51 -23.76 16.29
C PHE A 250 -4.49 -24.94 16.23
N HIS A 251 -4.05 -26.13 15.87
CA HIS A 251 -4.84 -27.34 16.10
C HIS A 251 -5.04 -27.64 17.59
N ARG A 252 -4.09 -27.30 18.45
CA ARG A 252 -4.20 -27.50 19.88
C ARG A 252 -4.84 -26.33 20.62
N GLN A 253 -4.57 -25.12 20.15
CA GLN A 253 -5.03 -23.89 20.77
C GLN A 253 -5.29 -22.87 19.65
N PRO A 254 -6.50 -22.89 19.05
CA PRO A 254 -6.85 -21.94 17.99
C PRO A 254 -6.88 -20.53 18.55
N PRO A 255 -6.47 -19.51 17.77
CA PRO A 255 -6.61 -18.12 18.15
C PRO A 255 -8.08 -17.72 18.14
N ASP A 256 -8.49 -16.86 19.06
CA ASP A 256 -9.81 -16.27 19.07
C ASP A 256 -9.95 -15.13 18.03
N ILE A 257 -11.18 -14.67 17.83
CA ILE A 257 -11.49 -13.64 16.85
C ILE A 257 -10.80 -12.30 17.15
N GLY A 258 -10.61 -11.95 18.42
CA GLY A 258 -9.89 -10.74 18.83
C GLY A 258 -8.41 -10.82 18.49
N GLN A 259 -7.78 -11.98 18.73
CA GLN A 259 -6.38 -12.24 18.36
C GLN A 259 -6.18 -12.18 16.85
N LEU A 260 -7.11 -12.72 16.06
CA LEU A 260 -7.08 -12.69 14.60
C LEU A 260 -7.29 -11.27 14.06
N HIS A 261 -8.21 -10.52 14.63
CA HIS A 261 -8.44 -9.12 14.31
C HIS A 261 -7.17 -8.28 14.52
N ARG A 262 -6.54 -8.40 15.70
CA ARG A 262 -5.28 -7.70 15.98
C ARG A 262 -4.14 -8.14 15.06
N ALA A 263 -4.07 -9.42 14.73
CA ALA A 263 -3.05 -9.95 13.83
C ALA A 263 -3.20 -9.41 12.40
N LEU A 264 -4.43 -9.32 11.86
CA LEU A 264 -4.68 -8.69 10.55
C LEU A 264 -4.32 -7.21 10.57
N ALA A 265 -4.69 -6.47 11.63
CA ALA A 265 -4.29 -5.07 11.80
C ALA A 265 -2.77 -4.91 11.89
N ALA A 266 -2.10 -5.75 12.69
CA ALA A 266 -0.64 -5.73 12.85
C ALA A 266 0.09 -6.08 11.55
N TRP A 267 -0.50 -6.90 10.68
CA TRP A 267 0.04 -7.17 9.36
C TRP A 267 -0.07 -5.97 8.41
N GLY A 268 -1.09 -5.15 8.56
CA GLY A 268 -1.28 -3.92 7.78
C GLY A 268 -2.69 -3.69 7.26
N TYR A 269 -3.59 -4.66 7.36
CA TYR A 269 -4.96 -4.49 6.86
C TYR A 269 -5.75 -3.45 7.64
N ALA A 270 -6.56 -2.69 6.93
CA ALA A 270 -7.65 -1.92 7.54
C ALA A 270 -8.73 -2.90 8.04
N VAL A 271 -8.86 -3.02 9.35
CA VAL A 271 -9.85 -3.89 9.99
C VAL A 271 -11.02 -3.06 10.52
N PRO A 272 -12.24 -3.63 10.69
CA PRO A 272 -13.35 -2.96 11.34
C PRO A 272 -13.02 -2.63 12.81
N ASP A 273 -13.73 -1.67 13.42
CA ASP A 273 -13.47 -1.22 14.80
C ASP A 273 -13.66 -2.33 15.84
N ALA A 274 -14.57 -3.26 15.60
CA ALA A 274 -14.83 -4.38 16.48
C ALA A 274 -14.45 -5.73 15.86
N PRO A 275 -13.98 -6.71 16.67
CA PRO A 275 -13.62 -8.06 16.21
C PRO A 275 -14.87 -8.89 15.94
N ASP A 276 -15.47 -8.74 14.78
CA ASP A 276 -16.62 -9.51 14.30
C ASP A 276 -16.25 -10.32 13.05
N ALA A 277 -16.59 -11.61 13.04
CA ALA A 277 -16.21 -12.53 11.98
C ALA A 277 -16.84 -12.16 10.61
N GLY A 278 -18.09 -11.69 10.62
CA GLY A 278 -18.78 -11.24 9.42
C GLY A 278 -18.16 -9.96 8.85
N ALA A 279 -17.85 -9.00 9.71
CA ALA A 279 -17.20 -7.75 9.33
C ALA A 279 -15.75 -7.95 8.87
N LEU A 280 -15.04 -8.96 9.42
CA LEU A 280 -13.69 -9.32 8.99
C LEU A 280 -13.65 -10.10 7.66
N ARG A 281 -14.76 -10.68 7.23
CA ARG A 281 -14.78 -11.56 6.05
C ARG A 281 -14.17 -10.93 4.78
N PRO A 282 -14.43 -9.66 4.41
CA PRO A 282 -13.78 -9.01 3.27
C PRO A 282 -12.25 -8.92 3.41
N VAL A 283 -11.76 -8.63 4.63
CA VAL A 283 -10.32 -8.53 4.94
C VAL A 283 -9.66 -9.90 4.86
N VAL A 284 -10.29 -10.91 5.44
CA VAL A 284 -9.81 -12.30 5.37
C VAL A 284 -9.74 -12.79 3.94
N ARG A 285 -10.77 -12.49 3.15
CA ARG A 285 -10.77 -12.84 1.73
C ARG A 285 -9.64 -12.16 0.95
N ALA A 286 -9.36 -10.88 1.22
CA ALA A 286 -8.22 -10.18 0.61
C ALA A 286 -6.90 -10.86 0.99
N PHE A 287 -6.71 -11.18 2.27
CA PHE A 287 -5.55 -11.95 2.75
C PHE A 287 -5.43 -13.31 2.05
N GLN A 288 -6.52 -14.05 1.90
CA GLN A 288 -6.53 -15.35 1.24
C GLN A 288 -6.19 -15.24 -0.25
N LEU A 289 -6.75 -14.25 -0.96
CA LEU A 289 -6.43 -13.99 -2.37
C LEU A 289 -4.93 -13.79 -2.60
N HIS A 290 -4.23 -13.19 -1.65
CA HIS A 290 -2.79 -12.98 -1.73
C HIS A 290 -2.00 -14.19 -1.21
N PHE A 291 -2.28 -14.66 0.00
CA PHE A 291 -1.40 -15.61 0.73
C PHE A 291 -1.92 -17.05 0.79
N ARG A 292 -3.18 -17.30 0.39
CA ARG A 292 -3.81 -18.63 0.35
C ARG A 292 -4.82 -18.74 -0.81
N PRO A 293 -4.37 -18.62 -2.07
CA PRO A 293 -5.27 -18.53 -3.23
C PRO A 293 -6.08 -19.81 -3.51
N THR A 294 -5.76 -20.92 -2.86
CA THR A 294 -6.49 -22.19 -2.98
C THR A 294 -7.85 -22.19 -2.30
N ASP A 295 -8.07 -21.24 -1.35
CA ASP A 295 -9.33 -21.10 -0.64
C ASP A 295 -9.53 -19.62 -0.28
N THR A 296 -10.56 -19.00 -0.85
CA THR A 296 -10.81 -17.56 -0.77
C THR A 296 -12.22 -17.24 -0.30
N ASP A 297 -12.76 -18.07 0.59
CA ASP A 297 -14.12 -17.96 1.10
C ASP A 297 -14.32 -16.82 2.11
N GLY A 298 -13.23 -16.25 2.62
CA GLY A 298 -13.22 -15.20 3.64
C GLY A 298 -13.47 -15.73 5.05
N VAL A 299 -13.32 -17.05 5.28
CA VAL A 299 -13.39 -17.66 6.59
C VAL A 299 -11.98 -17.93 7.12
N ILE A 300 -11.70 -17.55 8.37
CA ILE A 300 -10.41 -17.85 8.99
C ILE A 300 -10.45 -19.27 9.53
N ASP A 301 -9.81 -20.17 8.81
CA ASP A 301 -9.51 -21.51 9.29
C ASP A 301 -8.07 -21.59 9.87
N THR A 302 -7.70 -22.78 10.34
CA THR A 302 -6.38 -23.02 10.93
C THR A 302 -5.24 -22.66 9.99
N GLU A 303 -5.36 -22.95 8.69
CA GLU A 303 -4.29 -22.65 7.73
C GLU A 303 -4.17 -21.16 7.45
N THR A 304 -5.29 -20.45 7.27
CA THR A 304 -5.32 -18.99 7.09
C THR A 304 -4.68 -18.29 8.29
N ALA A 305 -5.06 -18.67 9.51
CA ALA A 305 -4.48 -18.15 10.74
C ALA A 305 -2.96 -18.45 10.82
N ALA A 306 -2.55 -19.68 10.50
CA ALA A 306 -1.16 -20.10 10.55
C ALA A 306 -0.28 -19.29 9.55
N ARG A 307 -0.77 -19.04 8.34
CA ARG A 307 -0.08 -18.22 7.34
C ARG A 307 0.09 -16.77 7.80
N LEU A 308 -0.95 -16.17 8.40
CA LEU A 308 -0.90 -14.83 8.96
C LEU A 308 0.17 -14.73 10.08
N PHE A 309 0.16 -15.64 11.02
CA PHE A 309 1.13 -15.63 12.12
C PHE A 309 2.55 -15.99 11.65
N ALA A 310 2.71 -16.82 10.62
CA ALA A 310 4.01 -17.11 10.01
C ALA A 310 4.59 -15.87 9.27
N LEU A 311 3.74 -15.07 8.63
CA LEU A 311 4.14 -13.78 8.03
C LEU A 311 4.58 -12.78 9.10
N ILE A 312 3.78 -12.60 10.16
CA ILE A 312 4.12 -11.71 11.27
C ILE A 312 5.44 -12.16 11.93
N GLU A 313 5.62 -13.46 12.16
CA GLU A 313 6.88 -13.99 12.73
C GLU A 313 8.07 -13.70 11.81
N ARG A 314 7.91 -13.86 10.50
CA ARG A 314 8.98 -13.67 9.53
C ARG A 314 9.41 -12.20 9.39
N TYR A 315 8.47 -11.26 9.35
CA TYR A 315 8.73 -9.87 9.00
C TYR A 315 8.69 -8.90 10.19
N GLN A 316 8.01 -9.26 11.27
CA GLN A 316 7.89 -8.42 12.47
C GLN A 316 8.53 -9.10 13.71
N GLY A 317 8.95 -10.36 13.58
CA GLY A 317 9.61 -11.11 14.62
C GLY A 317 8.66 -12.00 15.44
N ARG A 318 9.23 -13.11 15.95
CA ARG A 318 8.48 -14.11 16.74
C ARG A 318 7.88 -13.52 18.02
N GLY A 319 8.56 -12.56 18.63
CA GLY A 319 8.06 -11.86 19.83
C GLY A 319 6.72 -11.18 19.58
N GLN A 320 6.57 -10.49 18.43
CA GLN A 320 5.33 -9.84 18.04
C GLN A 320 4.20 -10.85 17.81
N ALA A 321 4.48 -11.94 17.07
CA ALA A 321 3.50 -12.99 16.83
C ALA A 321 2.99 -13.62 18.14
N LEU A 322 3.86 -13.85 19.11
CA LEU A 322 3.47 -14.40 20.43
C LEU A 322 2.75 -13.37 21.31
N LYS A 323 3.08 -12.09 21.22
CA LYS A 323 2.41 -11.02 21.93
C LYS A 323 0.93 -10.94 21.54
N LEU A 324 0.63 -10.97 20.25
CA LEU A 324 -0.74 -10.94 19.71
C LEU A 324 -1.65 -12.09 20.19
N LEU A 325 -1.07 -13.20 20.66
CA LEU A 325 -1.81 -14.33 21.26
C LEU A 325 -2.04 -14.19 22.76
N ARG A 326 -1.46 -13.20 23.44
CA ARG A 326 -1.60 -12.99 24.89
C ARG A 326 -2.55 -11.85 25.24
N GLU A 327 -2.67 -10.92 24.33
CA GLU A 327 -3.58 -9.76 24.41
C GLU A 327 -5.01 -10.12 24.01
#